data_95e65fcd522ada607a8c817e77cbfb67
#
_entry.id   95e65fcd522ada607a8c817e77cbfb67
#
_cell.length_a   1.000
_cell.length_b   1.000
_cell.length_c   1.000
_cell.angle_alpha   90.00
_cell.angle_beta   90.00
_cell.angle_gamma   90.00
#
_symmetry.space_group_name_H-M   'P 1'
#
loop_
_entity.id
_entity.type
_entity.pdbx_description
1 polymer ?
#
loop_
_entity_poly.entity_id
_entity_poly.type
_entity_poly.pdbx_seq_one_letter_code
_entity_poly.pdbx_strand_id
1 'polypeptide(L)'
;MPTHPKRLHYLMEQYADANCTKKELLELLRAIDEARQDEVLQDSLQAIWKGISKADSLPVIDKEKIFSNIISTAPVHILPRRRFVRWRVAAAAIFILVSGGFAYFYITDSPNKKIAGTHPINLKNDRTPGGNKAILTLADGSNIVLDSAHNGALTQQGNTAVIKLNNGQLAYEAASGGKLQAASKATYNTIATPRGGQYQVALPDGTKVWLNAASSLKFPTAFTGKERDVELTGEAYFEVAKNASAPFKVHIITHQMLGSDGQGKGSSGGEVEVLGTQFNVNAYDDEVTIKTTLLEGSVRVAKGSGHSLLKPGQQAQLDRNGDLHLVPDANTEEAIAWKNGYFQFDEADVRTVMRQLARWYDVEVSYEGPVTERQFGGQMPRGVNLSEVLHILEESNVHFRIEGKKLVVTP
;
A
#
# COMPACT_ATOMS: atom_id res chain seq x y z
N MET A 1 -3.00 -31.13 15.98
CA MET A 1 -2.38 -31.83 17.12
C MET A 1 -1.58 -30.78 17.88
N PRO A 2 -1.76 -30.60 19.18
CA PRO A 2 -1.06 -29.55 19.94
C PRO A 2 0.45 -29.81 19.85
N THR A 3 1.18 -28.82 19.40
CA THR A 3 2.63 -28.87 19.25
C THR A 3 3.26 -28.98 20.62
N HIS A 4 3.98 -30.07 20.90
CA HIS A 4 4.59 -30.36 22.21
C HIS A 4 5.50 -29.17 22.63
N PRO A 5 5.45 -28.64 23.87
CA PRO A 5 6.22 -27.45 24.29
C PRO A 5 7.71 -27.51 23.98
N LYS A 6 8.32 -28.69 24.05
CA LYS A 6 9.73 -28.91 23.68
C LYS A 6 10.01 -28.70 22.17
N ARG A 7 9.06 -29.06 21.30
CA ARG A 7 9.21 -28.86 19.86
C ARG A 7 9.06 -27.39 19.50
N LEU A 8 8.15 -26.70 20.14
CA LEU A 8 7.94 -25.27 19.98
C LEU A 8 9.19 -24.47 20.40
N HIS A 9 9.79 -24.83 21.54
CA HIS A 9 11.04 -24.23 22.01
C HIS A 9 12.17 -24.42 21.00
N TYR A 10 12.36 -25.63 20.47
CA TYR A 10 13.34 -25.92 19.43
C TYR A 10 13.10 -25.09 18.16
N LEU A 11 11.85 -24.95 17.70
CA LEU A 11 11.53 -24.17 16.51
C LEU A 11 11.82 -22.67 16.71
N MET A 12 11.58 -22.14 17.90
CA MET A 12 11.87 -20.75 18.24
C MET A 12 13.39 -20.49 18.36
N GLU A 13 14.18 -21.43 18.91
CA GLU A 13 15.63 -21.36 18.91
C GLU A 13 16.20 -21.39 17.49
N GLN A 14 15.75 -22.34 16.64
CA GLN A 14 16.18 -22.41 15.26
C GLN A 14 15.83 -21.14 14.46
N TYR A 15 14.69 -20.54 14.78
CA TYR A 15 14.31 -19.25 14.18
C TYR A 15 15.19 -18.09 14.68
N ALA A 16 15.49 -18.03 15.97
CA ALA A 16 16.38 -17.00 16.55
C ALA A 16 17.82 -17.10 16.00
N ASP A 17 18.30 -18.34 15.75
CA ASP A 17 19.64 -18.59 15.19
C ASP A 17 19.69 -18.50 13.65
N ALA A 18 18.59 -18.10 12.99
CA ALA A 18 18.45 -18.03 11.54
C ALA A 18 18.75 -19.36 10.81
N ASN A 19 18.58 -20.49 11.49
CA ASN A 19 18.83 -21.85 10.97
C ASN A 19 17.55 -22.63 10.63
N CYS A 20 16.39 -21.96 10.68
CA CYS A 20 15.09 -22.58 10.43
C CYS A 20 14.94 -23.04 8.98
N THR A 21 14.59 -24.29 8.77
CA THR A 21 14.21 -24.78 7.42
C THR A 21 12.81 -24.26 7.06
N LYS A 22 12.47 -24.22 5.76
CA LYS A 22 11.14 -23.79 5.28
C LYS A 22 10.00 -24.58 5.93
N LYS A 23 10.20 -25.87 6.18
CA LYS A 23 9.21 -26.75 6.82
C LYS A 23 9.04 -26.38 8.30
N GLU A 24 10.13 -26.13 9.00
CA GLU A 24 10.14 -25.74 10.42
C GLU A 24 9.56 -24.33 10.61
N LEU A 25 9.83 -23.40 9.69
CA LEU A 25 9.24 -22.07 9.71
C LEU A 25 7.71 -22.14 9.54
N LEU A 26 7.21 -22.96 8.61
CA LEU A 26 5.76 -23.14 8.43
C LEU A 26 5.11 -23.83 9.64
N GLU A 27 5.82 -24.77 10.28
CA GLU A 27 5.37 -25.41 11.52
C GLU A 27 5.28 -24.38 12.69
N LEU A 28 6.29 -23.50 12.81
CA LEU A 28 6.31 -22.43 13.81
C LEU A 28 5.19 -21.42 13.57
N LEU A 29 4.97 -20.97 12.35
CA LEU A 29 3.91 -20.02 12.02
C LEU A 29 2.51 -20.59 12.30
N ARG A 30 2.28 -21.87 12.02
CA ARG A 30 1.02 -22.56 12.40
C ARG A 30 0.82 -22.61 13.90
N ALA A 31 1.88 -22.96 14.64
CA ALA A 31 1.81 -23.00 16.11
C ALA A 31 1.53 -21.60 16.72
N ILE A 32 2.06 -20.53 16.14
CA ILE A 32 1.76 -19.15 16.56
C ILE A 32 0.32 -18.78 16.24
N ASP A 33 -0.21 -19.20 15.09
CA ASP A 33 -1.60 -18.93 14.72
C ASP A 33 -2.61 -19.69 15.59
N GLU A 34 -2.32 -20.96 15.89
CA GLU A 34 -3.09 -21.76 16.86
C GLU A 34 -3.06 -21.12 18.28
N ALA A 35 -1.92 -20.56 18.69
CA ALA A 35 -1.78 -19.88 19.97
C ALA A 35 -2.59 -18.59 20.11
N ARG A 36 -3.01 -17.96 19.02
CA ARG A 36 -3.88 -16.78 19.07
C ARG A 36 -5.26 -17.07 19.68
N GLN A 37 -5.67 -18.33 19.70
CA GLN A 37 -6.97 -18.77 20.21
C GLN A 37 -6.88 -19.50 21.56
N ASP A 38 -5.66 -19.70 22.11
CA ASP A 38 -5.41 -20.43 23.33
C ASP A 38 -4.48 -19.63 24.27
N GLU A 39 -5.04 -19.09 25.35
CA GLU A 39 -4.37 -18.21 26.32
C GLU A 39 -3.20 -18.92 27.04
N VAL A 40 -3.30 -20.24 27.31
CA VAL A 40 -2.25 -21.05 27.93
C VAL A 40 -1.05 -21.24 27.00
N LEU A 41 -1.32 -21.39 25.70
CA LEU A 41 -0.27 -21.52 24.68
C LEU A 41 0.42 -20.18 24.43
N GLN A 42 -0.32 -19.08 24.53
CA GLN A 42 0.18 -17.71 24.40
C GLN A 42 1.16 -17.35 25.54
N ASP A 43 0.84 -17.71 26.79
CA ASP A 43 1.72 -17.52 27.93
C ASP A 43 3.00 -18.37 27.82
N SER A 44 2.88 -19.59 27.31
CA SER A 44 4.03 -20.48 27.06
C SER A 44 4.97 -19.92 25.99
N LEU A 45 4.43 -19.39 24.90
CA LEU A 45 5.20 -18.72 23.82
C LEU A 45 5.93 -17.48 24.35
N GLN A 46 5.27 -16.67 25.17
CA GLN A 46 5.84 -15.48 25.76
C GLN A 46 6.96 -15.79 26.77
N ALA A 47 6.82 -16.86 27.55
CA ALA A 47 7.84 -17.34 28.49
C ALA A 47 9.10 -17.83 27.74
N ILE A 48 8.94 -18.61 26.67
CA ILE A 48 10.01 -19.10 25.82
C ILE A 48 10.75 -17.90 25.15
N TRP A 49 10.00 -16.94 24.60
CA TRP A 49 10.56 -15.75 23.96
C TRP A 49 11.40 -14.90 24.93
N LYS A 50 10.93 -14.69 26.14
CA LYS A 50 11.68 -14.00 27.21
C LYS A 50 12.97 -14.74 27.61
N GLY A 51 12.98 -16.07 27.52
CA GLY A 51 14.18 -16.89 27.78
C GLY A 51 15.27 -16.73 26.70
N ILE A 52 14.85 -16.66 25.43
CA ILE A 52 15.73 -16.52 24.27
C ILE A 52 16.27 -15.08 24.14
N SER A 53 15.50 -14.05 24.46
CA SER A 53 15.90 -12.64 24.32
C SER A 53 16.90 -12.13 25.35
N LYS A 54 17.40 -12.98 26.25
CA LYS A 54 18.48 -12.64 27.23
C LYS A 54 19.89 -12.79 26.68
N ALA A 55 20.09 -13.31 25.48
CA ALA A 55 21.39 -13.34 24.81
C ALA A 55 21.55 -12.07 23.97
N ASP A 56 22.63 -11.33 24.22
CA ASP A 56 23.02 -10.06 23.63
C ASP A 56 22.80 -9.96 22.12
N SER A 57 22.25 -8.79 21.72
CA SER A 57 22.14 -8.26 20.35
C SER A 57 21.43 -9.19 19.32
N LEU A 58 20.24 -8.79 18.90
CA LEU A 58 19.56 -9.37 17.73
C LEU A 58 20.53 -9.31 16.52
N PRO A 59 20.87 -10.46 15.89
CA PRO A 59 21.66 -10.43 14.67
C PRO A 59 20.88 -9.67 13.60
N VAL A 60 21.56 -8.79 12.88
CA VAL A 60 21.04 -8.12 11.70
C VAL A 60 20.52 -9.22 10.76
N ILE A 61 19.20 -9.22 10.53
CA ILE A 61 18.54 -10.20 9.64
C ILE A 61 19.07 -9.96 8.24
N ASP A 62 19.97 -10.83 7.79
CA ASP A 62 20.48 -10.84 6.42
C ASP A 62 19.37 -11.39 5.49
N LYS A 63 18.56 -10.46 4.96
CA LYS A 63 17.44 -10.76 4.08
C LYS A 63 17.86 -11.48 2.79
N GLU A 64 19.08 -11.23 2.31
CA GLU A 64 19.62 -11.85 1.09
C GLU A 64 19.96 -13.33 1.32
N LYS A 65 20.47 -13.66 2.50
CA LYS A 65 20.79 -15.06 2.86
C LYS A 65 19.52 -15.91 3.04
N ILE A 66 18.43 -15.31 3.53
CA ILE A 66 17.12 -15.99 3.61
C ILE A 66 16.54 -16.18 2.21
N PHE A 67 16.62 -15.19 1.35
CA PHE A 67 16.10 -15.23 -0.01
C PHE A 67 16.86 -16.23 -0.91
N SER A 68 18.18 -16.28 -0.82
CA SER A 68 19.02 -17.25 -1.57
C SER A 68 18.75 -18.71 -1.16
N ASN A 69 18.47 -18.97 0.12
CA ASN A 69 18.11 -20.29 0.62
C ASN A 69 16.70 -20.75 0.18
N ILE A 70 15.79 -19.83 -0.12
CA ILE A 70 14.43 -20.15 -0.61
C ILE A 70 14.44 -20.53 -2.09
N ILE A 71 15.37 -19.98 -2.89
CA ILE A 71 15.41 -20.18 -4.35
C ILE A 71 16.27 -21.41 -4.76
N SER A 72 17.17 -21.89 -3.91
CA SER A 72 18.19 -22.90 -4.28
C SER A 72 17.76 -24.37 -4.18
N THR A 73 16.47 -24.71 -4.03
CA THR A 73 16.00 -26.09 -4.02
C THR A 73 15.46 -26.54 -5.37
N ALA A 74 16.36 -26.83 -6.33
CA ALA A 74 16.06 -27.70 -7.45
C ALA A 74 16.12 -29.19 -7.00
N PRO A 75 15.26 -30.10 -7.53
CA PRO A 75 15.21 -31.48 -7.09
C PRO A 75 16.48 -32.23 -7.50
N VAL A 76 17.17 -32.83 -6.54
CA VAL A 76 18.34 -33.68 -6.77
C VAL A 76 17.88 -35.08 -7.19
N HIS A 77 18.06 -35.42 -8.46
CA HIS A 77 18.00 -36.81 -8.92
C HIS A 77 19.26 -37.55 -8.50
N ILE A 78 19.10 -38.57 -7.64
CA ILE A 78 20.18 -39.46 -7.22
C ILE A 78 20.36 -40.54 -8.31
N LEU A 79 21.48 -40.50 -9.04
CA LEU A 79 21.93 -41.55 -9.92
C LEU A 79 23.03 -42.40 -9.24
N PRO A 80 23.09 -43.74 -9.49
CA PRO A 80 23.96 -44.64 -8.75
C PRO A 80 25.45 -44.51 -9.13
N ARG A 81 26.28 -44.62 -8.11
CA ARG A 81 27.74 -44.48 -8.11
C ARG A 81 28.42 -45.65 -8.84
N ARG A 82 28.94 -45.41 -10.07
CA ARG A 82 29.92 -46.33 -10.72
C ARG A 82 31.31 -45.73 -10.66
N ARG A 83 32.25 -46.58 -10.22
CA ARG A 83 33.69 -46.31 -10.06
C ARG A 83 34.36 -46.00 -11.42
N PHE A 84 34.87 -44.73 -11.59
CA PHE A 84 35.88 -44.40 -12.61
C PHE A 84 36.88 -43.41 -12.04
N VAL A 85 37.99 -43.94 -11.46
CA VAL A 85 39.00 -43.13 -10.79
C VAL A 85 40.03 -42.51 -11.77
N ARG A 86 40.09 -42.95 -13.01
CA ARG A 86 41.15 -42.55 -13.96
C ARG A 86 40.77 -41.38 -14.90
N TRP A 87 39.51 -40.96 -14.94
CA TRP A 87 39.07 -39.84 -15.80
C TRP A 87 39.03 -38.48 -15.07
N ARG A 88 39.25 -38.46 -13.78
CA ARG A 88 39.19 -37.25 -12.95
C ARG A 88 40.34 -36.29 -13.16
N VAL A 89 41.53 -36.79 -13.56
CA VAL A 89 42.72 -35.95 -13.78
C VAL A 89 42.63 -35.23 -15.13
N ALA A 90 42.08 -35.87 -16.16
CA ALA A 90 41.89 -35.26 -17.48
C ALA A 90 40.77 -34.20 -17.47
N ALA A 91 39.70 -34.45 -16.70
CA ALA A 91 38.58 -33.47 -16.56
C ALA A 91 38.99 -32.19 -15.80
N ALA A 92 39.88 -32.31 -14.82
CA ALA A 92 40.38 -31.16 -14.08
C ALA A 92 41.25 -30.22 -14.95
N ALA A 93 42.08 -30.77 -15.84
CA ALA A 93 42.89 -29.99 -16.76
C ALA A 93 42.03 -29.23 -17.81
N ILE A 94 40.99 -29.88 -18.32
CA ILE A 94 40.05 -29.26 -19.27
C ILE A 94 39.23 -28.19 -18.57
N PHE A 95 38.83 -28.41 -17.31
CA PHE A 95 38.07 -27.40 -16.53
C PHE A 95 38.89 -26.15 -16.23
N ILE A 96 40.18 -26.28 -15.94
CA ILE A 96 41.10 -25.13 -15.73
C ILE A 96 41.33 -24.38 -17.04
N LEU A 97 41.47 -25.06 -18.18
CA LEU A 97 41.63 -24.40 -19.48
C LEU A 97 40.33 -23.71 -19.94
N VAL A 98 39.17 -24.32 -19.73
CA VAL A 98 37.88 -23.73 -20.09
C VAL A 98 37.52 -22.58 -19.15
N SER A 99 37.73 -22.73 -17.83
CA SER A 99 37.49 -21.64 -16.86
C SER A 99 38.51 -20.51 -16.99
N GLY A 100 39.78 -20.83 -17.30
CA GLY A 100 40.80 -19.79 -17.59
C GLY A 100 40.54 -19.09 -18.92
N GLY A 101 40.11 -19.79 -19.94
CA GLY A 101 39.67 -19.19 -21.22
C GLY A 101 38.43 -18.37 -21.08
N PHE A 102 37.46 -18.83 -20.28
CA PHE A 102 36.22 -18.10 -20.00
C PHE A 102 36.50 -16.83 -19.16
N ALA A 103 37.35 -16.95 -18.13
CA ALA A 103 37.80 -15.77 -17.35
C ALA A 103 38.60 -14.78 -18.19
N TYR A 104 39.50 -15.26 -19.07
CA TYR A 104 40.22 -14.43 -20.00
C TYR A 104 39.29 -13.70 -20.98
N PHE A 105 38.31 -14.41 -21.55
CA PHE A 105 37.29 -13.84 -22.43
C PHE A 105 36.42 -12.81 -21.72
N TYR A 106 36.01 -13.07 -20.45
CA TYR A 106 35.25 -12.12 -19.63
C TYR A 106 36.08 -10.89 -19.18
N ILE A 107 37.38 -11.04 -18.99
CA ILE A 107 38.25 -9.93 -18.59
C ILE A 107 38.70 -9.08 -19.79
N THR A 108 38.89 -9.72 -20.97
CA THR A 108 39.34 -9.02 -22.16
C THR A 108 38.21 -8.52 -23.05
N ASP A 109 37.04 -9.14 -23.02
CA ASP A 109 35.84 -8.74 -23.76
C ASP A 109 34.80 -8.07 -22.85
N SER A 110 35.22 -7.38 -21.81
CA SER A 110 34.40 -6.29 -21.31
C SER A 110 34.45 -5.18 -22.35
N PRO A 111 33.49 -5.10 -23.29
CA PRO A 111 33.30 -3.88 -23.99
C PRO A 111 32.98 -2.89 -22.88
N ASN A 112 33.87 -1.93 -22.67
CA ASN A 112 33.54 -0.69 -22.00
C ASN A 112 32.43 -0.07 -22.87
N LYS A 113 31.20 -0.61 -22.77
CA LYS A 113 30.01 0.11 -23.12
C LYS A 113 30.02 1.28 -22.17
N LYS A 114 30.69 2.34 -22.58
CA LYS A 114 30.32 3.68 -22.16
C LYS A 114 28.82 3.71 -22.42
N ILE A 115 28.03 3.54 -21.34
CA ILE A 115 26.61 3.82 -21.33
C ILE A 115 26.57 5.29 -21.73
N ALA A 116 26.27 5.49 -23.03
CA ALA A 116 26.17 6.82 -23.60
C ALA A 116 25.00 7.49 -22.85
N GLY A 117 25.35 8.51 -22.05
CA GLY A 117 24.38 9.49 -21.62
C GLY A 117 23.45 9.10 -20.49
N THR A 118 23.91 8.48 -19.39
CA THR A 118 23.26 8.75 -18.11
C THR A 118 23.58 10.20 -17.77
N HIS A 119 22.70 11.13 -18.13
CA HIS A 119 22.69 12.42 -17.46
C HIS A 119 22.51 12.12 -15.98
N PRO A 120 23.47 12.44 -15.10
CA PRO A 120 23.28 12.18 -13.67
C PRO A 120 22.04 12.98 -13.27
N ILE A 121 20.99 12.27 -12.79
CA ILE A 121 19.85 12.92 -12.15
C ILE A 121 20.46 13.82 -11.11
N ASN A 122 20.20 15.13 -11.21
CA ASN A 122 20.89 16.12 -10.39
C ASN A 122 20.37 15.96 -8.94
N LEU A 123 21.11 15.20 -8.11
CA LEU A 123 20.76 14.86 -6.74
C LEU A 123 20.52 16.09 -5.84
N LYS A 124 20.95 17.29 -6.25
CA LYS A 124 20.68 18.53 -5.50
C LYS A 124 19.19 18.88 -5.38
N ASN A 125 18.34 18.36 -6.28
CA ASN A 125 16.90 18.64 -6.35
C ASN A 125 16.05 17.39 -6.12
N ASP A 126 16.63 16.31 -5.57
CA ASP A 126 15.89 15.08 -5.33
C ASP A 126 14.71 15.30 -4.37
N ARG A 127 13.66 14.48 -4.48
CA ARG A 127 12.46 14.53 -3.65
C ARG A 127 12.37 13.32 -2.76
N THR A 128 12.22 13.60 -1.48
CA THR A 128 11.94 12.55 -0.49
C THR A 128 10.52 12.00 -0.68
N PRO A 129 10.30 10.73 -0.31
CA PRO A 129 8.98 10.14 -0.38
C PRO A 129 7.98 10.88 0.50
N GLY A 130 6.71 10.70 0.18
CA GLY A 130 5.61 11.14 1.01
C GLY A 130 5.62 10.45 2.39
N GLY A 131 4.74 10.89 3.27
CA GLY A 131 4.67 10.37 4.63
C GLY A 131 3.27 10.51 5.24
N ASN A 132 3.16 10.20 6.54
CA ASN A 132 1.90 10.33 7.27
C ASN A 132 1.63 11.82 7.58
N LYS A 133 0.90 12.50 6.71
CA LYS A 133 0.56 13.92 6.81
C LYS A 133 -0.91 14.13 6.52
N ALA A 134 -1.63 14.82 7.41
CA ALA A 134 -3.01 15.21 7.20
C ALA A 134 -3.38 16.44 8.02
N ILE A 135 -4.43 17.12 7.58
CA ILE A 135 -5.08 18.23 8.27
C ILE A 135 -6.49 17.78 8.61
N LEU A 136 -6.85 17.91 9.89
CA LEU A 136 -8.21 17.71 10.36
C LEU A 136 -8.87 19.08 10.49
N THR A 137 -9.91 19.32 9.70
CA THR A 137 -10.79 20.48 9.83
C THR A 137 -12.01 20.10 10.67
N LEU A 138 -12.21 20.77 11.78
CA LEU A 138 -13.31 20.54 12.70
C LEU A 138 -14.59 21.23 12.22
N ALA A 139 -15.72 20.89 12.85
CA ALA A 139 -17.02 21.45 12.51
C ALA A 139 -17.14 23.00 12.68
N ASP A 140 -16.31 23.57 13.53
CA ASP A 140 -16.21 25.04 13.72
C ASP A 140 -15.27 25.72 12.71
N GLY A 141 -14.68 24.97 11.79
CA GLY A 141 -13.71 25.42 10.79
C GLY A 141 -12.27 25.50 11.29
N SER A 142 -11.98 25.18 12.53
CA SER A 142 -10.61 25.13 13.05
C SER A 142 -9.83 23.97 12.46
N ASN A 143 -8.51 24.15 12.25
CA ASN A 143 -7.62 23.16 11.63
C ASN A 143 -6.60 22.62 12.63
N ILE A 144 -6.43 21.31 12.63
CA ILE A 144 -5.40 20.60 13.39
C ILE A 144 -4.46 19.91 12.41
N VAL A 145 -3.19 20.26 12.41
CA VAL A 145 -2.15 19.62 11.60
C VAL A 145 -1.72 18.35 12.31
N LEU A 146 -2.07 17.19 11.76
CA LEU A 146 -1.96 15.90 12.45
C LEU A 146 -0.54 15.35 12.53
N ASP A 147 0.34 15.68 11.59
CA ASP A 147 1.75 15.25 11.61
C ASP A 147 2.54 15.88 12.77
N SER A 148 2.24 17.13 13.14
CA SER A 148 2.88 17.84 14.26
C SER A 148 2.09 17.78 15.59
N ALA A 149 0.84 17.31 15.59
CA ALA A 149 0.04 17.20 16.79
C ALA A 149 0.61 16.11 17.74
N HIS A 150 0.53 16.39 19.05
CA HIS A 150 0.90 15.41 20.08
C HIS A 150 -0.07 14.21 20.09
N ASN A 151 0.42 13.05 20.54
CA ASN A 151 -0.44 11.89 20.80
C ASN A 151 -1.33 12.17 22.03
N GLY A 152 -2.52 11.57 22.05
CA GLY A 152 -3.52 11.76 23.10
C GLY A 152 -4.71 12.60 22.61
N ALA A 153 -5.49 13.13 23.53
CA ALA A 153 -6.68 13.91 23.22
C ALA A 153 -6.31 15.21 22.52
N LEU A 154 -6.85 15.41 21.31
CA LEU A 154 -6.65 16.62 20.52
C LEU A 154 -7.72 17.67 20.81
N THR A 155 -8.99 17.23 20.86
CA THR A 155 -10.15 18.10 21.11
C THR A 155 -11.36 17.28 21.52
N GLN A 156 -12.40 17.97 22.03
CA GLN A 156 -13.69 17.38 22.31
C GLN A 156 -14.77 18.12 21.52
N GLN A 157 -15.63 17.39 20.82
CA GLN A 157 -16.74 17.93 20.04
C GLN A 157 -18.04 17.32 20.56
N GLY A 158 -18.78 18.09 21.35
CA GLY A 158 -19.97 17.58 22.06
C GLY A 158 -19.60 16.39 22.95
N ASN A 159 -20.16 15.21 22.64
CA ASN A 159 -19.92 13.96 23.39
C ASN A 159 -18.87 13.04 22.74
N THR A 160 -18.07 13.54 21.80
CA THR A 160 -17.05 12.76 21.09
C THR A 160 -15.68 13.38 21.34
N ALA A 161 -14.75 12.59 21.86
CA ALA A 161 -13.33 12.93 21.98
C ALA A 161 -12.61 12.55 20.68
N VAL A 162 -11.77 13.45 20.16
CA VAL A 162 -10.90 13.23 19.02
C VAL A 162 -9.50 12.96 19.57
N ILE A 163 -8.96 11.78 19.31
CA ILE A 163 -7.72 11.29 19.91
C ILE A 163 -6.73 10.90 18.82
N LYS A 164 -5.48 11.34 18.94
CA LYS A 164 -4.38 10.81 18.14
C LYS A 164 -3.70 9.69 18.90
N LEU A 165 -3.70 8.49 18.33
CA LEU A 165 -3.10 7.30 18.91
C LEU A 165 -1.56 7.32 18.78
N ASN A 166 -0.86 6.49 19.57
CA ASN A 166 0.61 6.41 19.57
C ASN A 166 1.21 5.97 18.22
N ASN A 167 0.44 5.24 17.42
CA ASN A 167 0.80 4.86 16.04
C ASN A 167 0.52 5.97 15.01
N GLY A 168 0.11 7.16 15.47
CA GLY A 168 -0.20 8.31 14.62
C GLY A 168 -1.59 8.31 13.99
N GLN A 169 -2.43 7.30 14.24
CA GLN A 169 -3.79 7.22 13.72
C GLN A 169 -4.72 8.16 14.50
N LEU A 170 -5.76 8.65 13.82
CA LEU A 170 -6.83 9.41 14.44
C LEU A 170 -7.97 8.46 14.83
N ALA A 171 -8.52 8.62 16.03
CA ALA A 171 -9.67 7.89 16.54
C ALA A 171 -10.73 8.82 17.14
N TYR A 172 -11.97 8.37 17.08
CA TYR A 172 -13.12 9.04 17.66
C TYR A 172 -13.70 8.16 18.77
N GLU A 173 -13.74 8.67 19.98
CA GLU A 173 -14.27 7.94 21.13
C GLU A 173 -15.45 8.69 21.75
N ALA A 174 -16.53 7.98 22.08
CA ALA A 174 -17.61 8.57 22.85
C ALA A 174 -17.13 8.91 24.27
N ALA A 175 -17.32 10.16 24.70
CA ALA A 175 -16.95 10.58 26.04
C ALA A 175 -17.75 9.80 27.10
N SER A 176 -17.05 9.12 28.01
CA SER A 176 -17.65 8.32 29.08
C SER A 176 -18.47 9.24 30.02
N GLY A 177 -19.79 9.05 30.11
CA GLY A 177 -20.65 9.67 31.12
C GLY A 177 -21.59 10.78 30.66
N GLY A 178 -21.59 11.16 29.38
CA GLY A 178 -22.58 12.09 28.85
C GLY A 178 -23.93 11.43 28.63
N LYS A 179 -25.01 11.91 29.25
CA LYS A 179 -26.37 11.57 28.82
C LYS A 179 -26.49 11.93 27.36
N LEU A 180 -26.98 11.02 26.52
CA LEU A 180 -27.35 11.30 25.13
C LEU A 180 -28.28 12.53 25.12
N GLN A 181 -27.74 13.72 24.95
CA GLN A 181 -28.56 14.90 24.69
C GLN A 181 -29.16 14.69 23.29
N ALA A 182 -30.49 14.73 23.28
CA ALA A 182 -31.29 14.59 22.07
C ALA A 182 -30.75 15.52 20.98
N ALA A 183 -30.42 14.93 19.82
CA ALA A 183 -30.27 15.54 18.51
C ALA A 183 -29.71 16.99 18.48
N SER A 184 -28.47 17.19 18.87
CA SER A 184 -27.70 18.30 18.33
C SER A 184 -27.47 17.99 16.83
N LYS A 185 -27.65 19.04 15.99
CA LYS A 185 -27.37 18.98 14.56
C LYS A 185 -26.07 18.23 14.30
N ALA A 186 -26.07 17.22 13.42
CA ALA A 186 -24.88 16.44 13.11
C ALA A 186 -23.71 17.38 12.76
N THR A 187 -22.61 17.27 13.48
CA THR A 187 -21.39 18.02 13.21
C THR A 187 -20.47 17.17 12.33
N TYR A 188 -19.85 17.78 11.33
CA TYR A 188 -19.00 17.10 10.38
C TYR A 188 -17.55 17.57 10.51
N ASN A 189 -16.64 16.64 10.44
CA ASN A 189 -15.21 16.91 10.30
C ASN A 189 -14.75 16.51 8.91
N THR A 190 -13.68 17.15 8.46
CA THR A 190 -13.01 16.78 7.21
C THR A 190 -11.55 16.48 7.52
N ILE A 191 -11.08 15.30 7.14
CA ILE A 191 -9.66 14.96 7.13
C ILE A 191 -9.15 15.03 5.69
N ALA A 192 -8.07 15.76 5.46
CA ALA A 192 -7.48 15.93 4.15
C ALA A 192 -5.97 15.64 4.18
N THR A 193 -5.51 14.86 3.24
CA THR A 193 -4.09 14.60 2.99
C THR A 193 -3.58 15.52 1.89
N PRO A 194 -2.48 16.25 2.10
CA PRO A 194 -1.85 17.01 1.03
C PRO A 194 -1.19 16.09 0.00
N ARG A 195 -0.71 16.66 -1.08
CA ARG A 195 0.26 15.96 -1.94
C ARG A 195 1.48 15.56 -1.10
N GLY A 196 2.01 14.36 -1.29
CA GLY A 196 3.05 13.79 -0.44
C GLY A 196 2.57 13.38 0.96
N GLY A 197 1.25 13.29 1.18
CA GLY A 197 0.66 12.82 2.44
C GLY A 197 -0.17 11.57 2.26
N GLN A 198 -0.21 10.71 3.25
CA GLN A 198 -1.21 9.65 3.42
C GLN A 198 -1.60 9.62 4.89
N TYR A 199 -2.78 9.11 5.23
CA TYR A 199 -3.20 9.04 6.62
C TYR A 199 -4.24 7.96 6.88
N GLN A 200 -4.26 7.44 8.10
CA GLN A 200 -5.26 6.47 8.55
C GLN A 200 -6.13 7.08 9.65
N VAL A 201 -7.45 6.89 9.53
CA VAL A 201 -8.43 7.33 10.51
C VAL A 201 -9.36 6.18 10.87
N ALA A 202 -9.70 6.04 12.16
CA ALA A 202 -10.80 5.22 12.63
C ALA A 202 -12.01 6.12 12.88
N LEU A 203 -13.12 5.86 12.17
CA LEU A 203 -14.36 6.59 12.27
C LEU A 203 -15.13 6.20 13.55
N PRO A 204 -16.17 7.01 13.96
CA PRO A 204 -16.93 6.75 15.17
C PRO A 204 -17.64 5.39 15.28
N ASP A 205 -17.89 4.74 14.15
CA ASP A 205 -18.49 3.41 14.06
C ASP A 205 -17.48 2.25 14.08
N GLY A 206 -16.17 2.57 14.19
CA GLY A 206 -15.07 1.61 14.13
C GLY A 206 -14.59 1.29 12.70
N THR A 207 -15.18 1.88 11.67
CA THR A 207 -14.71 1.80 10.29
C THR A 207 -13.30 2.41 10.18
N LYS A 208 -12.37 1.70 9.55
CA LYS A 208 -11.03 2.21 9.29
C LYS A 208 -10.92 2.69 7.85
N VAL A 209 -10.34 3.86 7.67
CA VAL A 209 -10.14 4.47 6.36
C VAL A 209 -8.68 4.90 6.22
N TRP A 210 -8.05 4.51 5.11
CA TRP A 210 -6.74 5.03 4.68
C TRP A 210 -6.99 5.99 3.53
N LEU A 211 -6.43 7.17 3.63
CA LEU A 211 -6.46 8.21 2.59
C LEU A 211 -5.10 8.24 1.90
N ASN A 212 -5.08 8.14 0.57
CA ASN A 212 -3.89 8.34 -0.23
C ASN A 212 -3.57 9.84 -0.39
N ALA A 213 -2.49 10.18 -1.09
CA ALA A 213 -2.07 11.57 -1.30
C ALA A 213 -3.12 12.40 -2.06
N ALA A 214 -3.27 13.67 -1.69
CA ALA A 214 -4.25 14.59 -2.28
C ALA A 214 -5.71 14.09 -2.21
N SER A 215 -6.12 13.55 -1.06
CA SER A 215 -7.47 13.02 -0.83
C SER A 215 -8.13 13.67 0.38
N SER A 216 -9.46 13.64 0.44
CA SER A 216 -10.18 14.09 1.61
C SER A 216 -11.41 13.26 1.91
N LEU A 217 -11.73 13.12 3.20
CA LEU A 217 -12.92 12.46 3.69
C LEU A 217 -13.65 13.37 4.66
N LYS A 218 -14.94 13.65 4.36
CA LYS A 218 -15.84 14.37 5.28
C LYS A 218 -16.79 13.37 5.89
N PHE A 219 -16.93 13.39 7.21
CA PHE A 219 -17.71 12.43 7.99
C PHE A 219 -18.29 13.07 9.24
N PRO A 220 -19.42 12.57 9.78
CA PRO A 220 -20.01 13.07 11.00
C PRO A 220 -19.21 12.64 12.22
N THR A 221 -19.20 13.45 13.28
CA THR A 221 -18.57 13.11 14.58
C THR A 221 -19.27 11.94 15.30
N ALA A 222 -20.50 11.61 14.90
CA ALA A 222 -21.24 10.43 15.32
C ALA A 222 -22.27 10.04 14.26
N PHE A 223 -22.40 8.74 13.95
CA PHE A 223 -23.44 8.21 13.08
C PHE A 223 -24.73 7.96 13.89
N THR A 224 -25.67 8.89 13.82
CA THR A 224 -26.95 8.84 14.57
C THR A 224 -28.16 8.52 13.69
N GLY A 225 -27.95 8.44 12.35
CA GLY A 225 -28.98 8.17 11.36
C GLY A 225 -29.22 6.68 11.12
N LYS A 226 -30.10 6.39 10.16
CA LYS A 226 -30.33 5.04 9.61
C LYS A 226 -29.24 4.61 8.63
N GLU A 227 -28.42 5.53 8.19
CA GLU A 227 -27.30 5.36 7.25
C GLU A 227 -26.04 6.00 7.82
N ARG A 228 -24.89 5.56 7.36
CA ARG A 228 -23.56 6.06 7.73
C ARG A 228 -22.94 6.72 6.51
N ASP A 229 -23.22 8.01 6.34
CA ASP A 229 -22.82 8.76 5.15
C ASP A 229 -21.45 9.44 5.34
N VAL A 230 -20.60 9.33 4.32
CA VAL A 230 -19.32 10.05 4.20
C VAL A 230 -19.16 10.60 2.79
N GLU A 231 -18.40 11.68 2.63
CA GLU A 231 -18.04 12.26 1.34
C GLU A 231 -16.56 12.08 1.08
N LEU A 232 -16.19 11.55 -0.11
CA LEU A 232 -14.82 11.28 -0.52
C LEU A 232 -14.44 12.09 -1.74
N THR A 233 -13.22 12.70 -1.71
CA THR A 233 -12.49 13.15 -2.90
C THR A 233 -11.14 12.45 -2.96
N GLY A 234 -10.62 12.15 -4.16
CA GLY A 234 -9.35 11.45 -4.32
C GLY A 234 -9.46 9.94 -4.09
N GLU A 235 -8.53 9.34 -3.37
CA GLU A 235 -8.46 7.89 -3.21
C GLU A 235 -8.43 7.47 -1.75
N ALA A 236 -9.28 6.47 -1.43
CA ALA A 236 -9.33 5.88 -0.11
C ALA A 236 -9.60 4.38 -0.15
N TYR A 237 -8.99 3.67 0.80
CA TYR A 237 -9.29 2.28 1.12
C TYR A 237 -10.09 2.21 2.42
N PHE A 238 -11.12 1.39 2.42
CA PHE A 238 -12.08 1.25 3.51
C PHE A 238 -12.09 -0.17 4.06
N GLU A 239 -12.05 -0.31 5.38
CA GLU A 239 -12.44 -1.50 6.14
C GLU A 239 -13.67 -1.14 6.98
N VAL A 240 -14.85 -1.35 6.39
CA VAL A 240 -16.10 -0.92 7.00
C VAL A 240 -16.55 -1.87 8.09
N ALA A 241 -16.87 -1.31 9.26
CA ALA A 241 -17.46 -2.07 10.37
C ALA A 241 -18.80 -2.68 9.98
N LYS A 242 -19.00 -3.99 10.22
CA LYS A 242 -20.22 -4.73 9.84
C LYS A 242 -21.44 -4.20 10.62
N ASN A 243 -22.43 -3.69 9.89
CA ASN A 243 -23.71 -3.26 10.43
C ASN A 243 -24.81 -3.34 9.36
N ALA A 244 -25.60 -4.41 9.39
CA ALA A 244 -26.66 -4.65 8.43
C ALA A 244 -27.86 -3.71 8.60
N SER A 245 -28.05 -3.09 9.79
CA SER A 245 -29.17 -2.20 10.10
C SER A 245 -28.91 -0.75 9.70
N ALA A 246 -27.64 -0.37 9.44
CA ALA A 246 -27.25 0.96 9.01
C ALA A 246 -26.18 0.86 7.90
N PRO A 247 -26.58 0.87 6.63
CA PRO A 247 -25.66 0.84 5.49
C PRO A 247 -24.62 1.98 5.59
N PHE A 248 -23.39 1.70 5.10
CA PHE A 248 -22.34 2.69 4.97
C PHE A 248 -22.32 3.17 3.53
N LYS A 249 -22.40 4.49 3.33
CA LYS A 249 -22.46 5.13 2.03
C LYS A 249 -21.30 6.08 1.82
N VAL A 250 -20.59 5.92 0.71
CA VAL A 250 -19.54 6.84 0.27
C VAL A 250 -20.07 7.64 -0.90
N HIS A 251 -20.29 8.91 -0.68
CA HIS A 251 -20.64 9.86 -1.74
C HIS A 251 -19.34 10.37 -2.36
N ILE A 252 -19.13 10.05 -3.63
CA ILE A 252 -17.94 10.46 -4.38
C ILE A 252 -18.16 11.87 -4.92
N ILE A 253 -17.27 12.78 -4.54
CA ILE A 253 -17.32 14.19 -4.97
C ILE A 253 -16.20 14.43 -5.98
N THR A 254 -16.54 14.91 -7.17
CA THR A 254 -15.59 15.28 -8.23
C THR A 254 -15.81 16.70 -8.68
N HIS A 255 -14.74 17.38 -9.09
CA HIS A 255 -14.80 18.77 -9.58
C HIS A 255 -14.96 18.83 -11.11
N GLN A 256 -14.59 17.77 -11.81
CA GLN A 256 -14.58 17.74 -13.29
C GLN A 256 -15.97 17.63 -13.95
N MET A 257 -16.99 17.27 -13.21
CA MET A 257 -18.37 17.26 -13.71
C MET A 257 -19.09 18.60 -13.53
N LEU A 258 -18.34 19.68 -13.28
CA LEU A 258 -18.87 21.03 -13.29
C LEU A 258 -19.21 21.39 -14.74
N GLY A 259 -20.50 21.44 -15.09
CA GLY A 259 -20.94 22.10 -16.29
C GLY A 259 -20.39 23.53 -16.36
N SER A 260 -20.28 24.07 -17.54
CA SER A 260 -19.68 25.36 -17.88
C SER A 260 -20.30 26.62 -17.21
N ASP A 261 -21.17 26.44 -16.24
CA ASP A 261 -21.94 27.49 -15.56
C ASP A 261 -21.38 27.96 -14.22
N GLY A 262 -20.21 27.42 -13.79
CA GLY A 262 -19.42 28.00 -12.67
C GLY A 262 -20.11 28.04 -11.30
N GLN A 263 -21.30 27.53 -11.15
CA GLN A 263 -22.05 27.49 -9.89
C GLN A 263 -21.73 26.20 -9.13
N GLY A 264 -20.65 26.24 -8.37
CA GLY A 264 -19.98 25.16 -7.66
C GLY A 264 -20.79 24.40 -6.62
N LYS A 265 -21.69 23.52 -7.07
CA LYS A 265 -22.01 22.30 -6.32
C LYS A 265 -21.24 21.16 -7.00
N GLY A 266 -20.25 20.60 -6.31
CA GLY A 266 -19.51 19.43 -6.80
C GLY A 266 -20.46 18.39 -7.36
N SER A 267 -20.23 17.95 -8.59
CA SER A 267 -21.05 16.91 -9.20
C SER A 267 -20.80 15.59 -8.47
N SER A 268 -21.87 14.85 -8.17
CA SER A 268 -21.74 13.51 -7.60
C SER A 268 -21.02 12.59 -8.57
N GLY A 269 -19.84 12.09 -8.19
CA GLY A 269 -19.12 11.01 -8.89
C GLY A 269 -19.75 9.64 -8.71
N GLY A 270 -20.94 9.55 -8.12
CA GLY A 270 -21.62 8.29 -7.79
C GLY A 270 -21.65 8.04 -6.28
N GLU A 271 -22.27 6.92 -5.92
CA GLU A 271 -22.44 6.45 -4.55
C GLU A 271 -21.98 5.00 -4.44
N VAL A 272 -21.28 4.68 -3.36
CA VAL A 272 -20.87 3.32 -3.00
C VAL A 272 -21.56 2.95 -1.70
N GLU A 273 -22.35 1.88 -1.68
CA GLU A 273 -23.13 1.42 -0.54
C GLU A 273 -22.65 0.02 -0.11
N VAL A 274 -22.41 -0.16 1.20
CA VAL A 274 -21.91 -1.42 1.77
C VAL A 274 -22.50 -1.68 3.17
N LEU A 275 -22.45 -2.95 3.62
CA LEU A 275 -22.89 -3.36 4.97
C LEU A 275 -21.74 -3.77 5.90
N GLY A 276 -20.51 -3.96 5.35
CA GLY A 276 -19.34 -4.45 6.11
C GLY A 276 -18.37 -5.12 5.16
N THR A 277 -17.46 -4.36 4.58
CA THR A 277 -16.80 -4.66 3.31
C THR A 277 -15.42 -4.04 3.30
N GLN A 278 -14.46 -4.66 2.58
CA GLN A 278 -13.15 -4.10 2.28
C GLN A 278 -13.10 -3.73 0.80
N PHE A 279 -12.86 -2.46 0.50
CA PHE A 279 -12.84 -1.95 -0.87
C PHE A 279 -11.96 -0.71 -1.00
N ASN A 280 -11.51 -0.43 -2.23
CA ASN A 280 -10.78 0.78 -2.61
C ASN A 280 -11.63 1.62 -3.56
N VAL A 281 -11.62 2.93 -3.37
CA VAL A 281 -12.20 3.90 -4.30
C VAL A 281 -11.10 4.83 -4.76
N ASN A 282 -10.84 4.88 -6.08
CA ASN A 282 -9.98 5.85 -6.73
C ASN A 282 -10.84 6.81 -7.55
N ALA A 283 -10.97 8.04 -7.08
CA ALA A 283 -11.84 9.07 -7.64
C ALA A 283 -11.11 10.41 -7.83
N TYR A 284 -9.85 10.36 -8.24
CA TYR A 284 -9.11 11.58 -8.57
C TYR A 284 -9.66 12.24 -9.84
N ASP A 285 -9.75 13.55 -9.83
CA ASP A 285 -10.23 14.35 -10.97
C ASP A 285 -9.30 14.26 -12.20
N ASP A 286 -8.02 13.96 -12.01
CA ASP A 286 -7.04 13.80 -13.08
C ASP A 286 -6.96 12.38 -13.64
N GLU A 287 -7.75 11.42 -13.11
CA GLU A 287 -7.89 10.08 -13.69
C GLU A 287 -9.00 9.99 -14.73
N VAL A 288 -8.88 9.02 -15.63
CA VAL A 288 -9.83 8.85 -16.74
C VAL A 288 -11.18 8.34 -16.25
N THR A 289 -11.18 7.47 -15.25
CA THR A 289 -12.36 6.83 -14.68
C THR A 289 -12.29 6.81 -13.16
N ILE A 290 -13.44 6.86 -12.51
CA ILE A 290 -13.57 6.53 -11.08
C ILE A 290 -13.61 5.01 -10.97
N LYS A 291 -12.74 4.45 -10.13
CA LYS A 291 -12.63 3.00 -9.94
C LYS A 291 -13.05 2.63 -8.52
N THR A 292 -13.98 1.68 -8.39
CA THR A 292 -14.33 1.06 -7.11
C THR A 292 -14.00 -0.42 -7.17
N THR A 293 -13.01 -0.87 -6.40
CA THR A 293 -12.51 -2.25 -6.41
C THR A 293 -12.88 -2.96 -5.12
N LEU A 294 -13.53 -4.10 -5.22
CA LEU A 294 -13.96 -4.90 -4.08
C LEU A 294 -12.96 -6.00 -3.74
N LEU A 295 -12.54 -6.04 -2.46
CA LEU A 295 -11.65 -7.08 -1.94
C LEU A 295 -12.41 -8.14 -1.14
N GLU A 296 -13.30 -7.71 -0.21
CA GLU A 296 -14.08 -8.62 0.63
C GLU A 296 -15.50 -8.08 0.84
N GLY A 297 -16.50 -8.96 0.84
CA GLY A 297 -17.89 -8.62 1.09
C GLY A 297 -18.71 -8.37 -0.16
N SER A 298 -19.52 -7.31 -0.20
CA SER A 298 -20.35 -6.91 -1.32
C SER A 298 -20.45 -5.38 -1.38
N VAL A 299 -20.36 -4.83 -2.59
CA VAL A 299 -20.44 -3.38 -2.85
C VAL A 299 -21.50 -3.12 -3.91
N ARG A 300 -22.41 -2.19 -3.62
CA ARG A 300 -23.29 -1.61 -4.62
C ARG A 300 -22.74 -0.25 -5.03
N VAL A 301 -22.41 -0.09 -6.31
CA VAL A 301 -22.01 1.19 -6.91
C VAL A 301 -23.18 1.72 -7.71
N ALA A 302 -23.54 2.99 -7.51
CA ALA A 302 -24.68 3.61 -8.19
C ALA A 302 -24.33 5.00 -8.75
N LYS A 303 -24.90 5.32 -9.92
CA LYS A 303 -24.85 6.64 -10.55
C LYS A 303 -26.16 6.89 -11.30
N GLY A 304 -26.92 7.91 -10.85
CA GLY A 304 -28.24 8.16 -11.41
C GLY A 304 -29.17 6.95 -11.30
N SER A 305 -29.67 6.44 -12.42
CA SER A 305 -30.47 5.21 -12.49
C SER A 305 -29.63 3.93 -12.65
N GLY A 306 -28.34 4.06 -13.02
CA GLY A 306 -27.43 2.93 -13.19
C GLY A 306 -26.89 2.42 -11.86
N HIS A 307 -26.76 1.10 -11.72
CA HIS A 307 -26.11 0.49 -10.58
C HIS A 307 -25.41 -0.82 -10.95
N SER A 308 -24.38 -1.17 -10.18
CA SER A 308 -23.65 -2.42 -10.30
C SER A 308 -23.43 -3.02 -8.91
N LEU A 309 -23.61 -4.33 -8.78
CA LEU A 309 -23.31 -5.08 -7.57
C LEU A 309 -22.01 -5.87 -7.78
N LEU A 310 -20.99 -5.54 -7.02
CA LEU A 310 -19.66 -6.17 -7.11
C LEU A 310 -19.56 -7.38 -6.20
N LYS A 311 -18.81 -8.38 -6.69
CA LYS A 311 -18.28 -9.52 -5.92
C LYS A 311 -16.78 -9.31 -5.68
N PRO A 312 -16.17 -9.99 -4.70
CA PRO A 312 -14.73 -9.93 -4.48
C PRO A 312 -13.93 -10.22 -5.76
N GLY A 313 -12.90 -9.41 -6.04
CA GLY A 313 -12.12 -9.45 -7.27
C GLY A 313 -12.68 -8.62 -8.42
N GLN A 314 -13.85 -8.00 -8.26
CA GLN A 314 -14.45 -7.17 -9.30
C GLN A 314 -14.23 -5.67 -9.05
N GLN A 315 -14.27 -4.90 -10.14
CA GLN A 315 -14.17 -3.45 -10.11
C GLN A 315 -15.29 -2.82 -10.94
N ALA A 316 -15.91 -1.78 -10.42
CA ALA A 316 -16.75 -0.88 -11.19
C ALA A 316 -15.92 0.31 -11.65
N GLN A 317 -16.03 0.66 -12.93
CA GLN A 317 -15.43 1.83 -13.53
C GLN A 317 -16.54 2.76 -14.02
N LEU A 318 -16.58 3.97 -13.45
CA LEU A 318 -17.48 5.02 -13.88
C LEU A 318 -16.68 6.00 -14.75
N ASP A 319 -17.07 6.12 -16.01
CA ASP A 319 -16.43 7.04 -16.93
C ASP A 319 -16.95 8.49 -16.80
N ARG A 320 -16.37 9.41 -17.58
CA ARG A 320 -16.75 10.83 -17.57
C ARG A 320 -18.15 11.10 -18.15
N ASN A 321 -18.69 10.17 -18.94
CA ASN A 321 -20.04 10.27 -19.49
C ASN A 321 -21.09 9.84 -18.47
N GLY A 322 -20.67 9.19 -17.39
CA GLY A 322 -21.53 8.62 -16.37
C GLY A 322 -21.92 7.16 -16.62
N ASP A 323 -21.26 6.50 -17.58
CA ASP A 323 -21.47 5.10 -17.87
C ASP A 323 -20.70 4.21 -16.89
N LEU A 324 -21.38 3.20 -16.36
CA LEU A 324 -20.84 2.29 -15.36
C LEU A 324 -20.47 0.95 -16.00
N HIS A 325 -19.18 0.63 -16.01
CA HIS A 325 -18.61 -0.59 -16.58
C HIS A 325 -18.13 -1.52 -15.47
N LEU A 326 -18.43 -2.83 -15.61
CA LEU A 326 -17.95 -3.88 -14.72
C LEU A 326 -16.72 -4.55 -15.30
N VAL A 327 -15.63 -4.57 -14.51
CA VAL A 327 -14.42 -5.37 -14.77
C VAL A 327 -14.50 -6.62 -13.89
N PRO A 328 -14.68 -7.81 -14.48
CA PRO A 328 -14.97 -9.03 -13.71
C PRO A 328 -13.75 -9.58 -12.95
N ASP A 329 -12.55 -9.40 -13.50
CA ASP A 329 -11.27 -9.89 -12.96
C ASP A 329 -10.30 -8.69 -12.82
N ALA A 330 -10.54 -7.88 -11.78
CA ALA A 330 -9.71 -6.70 -11.53
C ALA A 330 -8.44 -7.06 -10.76
N ASN A 331 -7.33 -6.40 -11.08
CA ASN A 331 -6.10 -6.50 -10.31
C ASN A 331 -6.28 -5.81 -8.94
N THR A 332 -6.73 -6.58 -7.94
CA THR A 332 -6.97 -6.06 -6.59
C THR A 332 -5.68 -5.68 -5.87
N GLU A 333 -4.55 -6.34 -6.19
CA GLU A 333 -3.23 -6.02 -5.61
C GLU A 333 -2.76 -4.64 -6.08
N GLU A 334 -2.93 -4.32 -7.35
CA GLU A 334 -2.64 -3.00 -7.89
C GLU A 334 -3.51 -1.93 -7.22
N ALA A 335 -4.81 -2.19 -7.07
CA ALA A 335 -5.74 -1.23 -6.49
C ALA A 335 -5.39 -0.81 -5.06
N ILE A 336 -4.72 -1.68 -4.27
CA ILE A 336 -4.32 -1.40 -2.88
C ILE A 336 -2.81 -1.32 -2.67
N ALA A 337 -2.00 -1.40 -3.73
CA ALA A 337 -0.54 -1.36 -3.62
C ALA A 337 -0.05 -0.12 -2.86
N TRP A 338 -0.70 1.03 -3.10
CA TRP A 338 -0.38 2.28 -2.43
C TRP A 338 -0.50 2.20 -0.90
N LYS A 339 -1.54 1.54 -0.38
CA LYS A 339 -1.75 1.29 1.06
C LYS A 339 -0.67 0.37 1.63
N ASN A 340 -0.19 -0.58 0.82
CA ASN A 340 0.85 -1.54 1.18
C ASN A 340 2.28 -0.99 1.00
N GLY A 341 2.43 0.28 0.61
CA GLY A 341 3.72 0.96 0.49
C GLY A 341 4.42 0.77 -0.86
N TYR A 342 3.66 0.44 -1.91
CA TYR A 342 4.18 0.21 -3.25
C TYR A 342 3.47 1.05 -4.31
N PHE A 343 4.19 1.39 -5.38
CA PHE A 343 3.61 1.63 -6.68
C PHE A 343 3.54 0.29 -7.40
N GLN A 344 2.40 -0.03 -7.97
CA GLN A 344 2.23 -1.22 -8.81
C GLN A 344 1.54 -0.80 -10.08
N PHE A 345 2.07 -1.25 -11.20
CA PHE A 345 1.59 -0.92 -12.54
C PHE A 345 1.39 -2.21 -13.33
N ASP A 346 0.33 -2.23 -14.12
CA ASP A 346 0.01 -3.30 -15.05
C ASP A 346 -0.34 -2.64 -16.40
N GLU A 347 0.59 -2.70 -17.35
CA GLU A 347 0.47 -2.05 -18.66
C GLU A 347 0.09 -0.55 -18.59
N ALA A 348 0.54 0.16 -17.54
CA ALA A 348 0.21 1.56 -17.31
C ALA A 348 0.96 2.48 -18.30
N ASP A 349 0.27 3.45 -18.89
CA ASP A 349 0.92 4.49 -19.67
C ASP A 349 1.75 5.45 -18.80
N VAL A 350 2.68 6.17 -19.44
CA VAL A 350 3.56 7.10 -18.74
C VAL A 350 2.80 8.20 -17.99
N ARG A 351 1.65 8.64 -18.52
CA ARG A 351 0.83 9.68 -17.86
C ARG A 351 0.22 9.18 -16.57
N THR A 352 -0.26 7.95 -16.55
CA THR A 352 -0.78 7.27 -15.36
C THR A 352 0.29 7.10 -14.29
N VAL A 353 1.49 6.64 -14.68
CA VAL A 353 2.64 6.55 -13.77
C VAL A 353 2.99 7.92 -13.19
N MET A 354 3.14 8.93 -14.06
CA MET A 354 3.52 10.28 -13.65
C MET A 354 2.49 10.94 -12.73
N ARG A 355 1.18 10.74 -12.92
CA ARG A 355 0.16 11.25 -12.00
C ARG A 355 0.31 10.69 -10.59
N GLN A 356 0.58 9.37 -10.46
CA GLN A 356 0.80 8.75 -9.15
C GLN A 356 2.08 9.27 -8.48
N LEU A 357 3.20 9.37 -9.22
CA LEU A 357 4.45 9.94 -8.71
C LEU A 357 4.27 11.41 -8.32
N ALA A 358 3.59 12.19 -9.16
CA ALA A 358 3.32 13.59 -8.90
C ALA A 358 2.58 13.79 -7.57
N ARG A 359 1.53 13.01 -7.31
CA ARG A 359 0.77 13.08 -6.05
C ARG A 359 1.62 12.68 -4.84
N TRP A 360 2.47 11.64 -4.96
CA TRP A 360 3.25 11.12 -3.84
C TRP A 360 4.49 11.93 -3.49
N TYR A 361 5.21 12.44 -4.51
CA TYR A 361 6.43 13.24 -4.30
C TYR A 361 6.19 14.75 -4.26
N ASP A 362 4.94 15.21 -4.38
CA ASP A 362 4.57 16.63 -4.46
C ASP A 362 5.35 17.36 -5.56
N VAL A 363 5.33 16.82 -6.78
CA VAL A 363 5.96 17.41 -7.95
C VAL A 363 4.95 17.70 -9.06
N GLU A 364 5.24 18.70 -9.88
CA GLU A 364 4.47 19.05 -11.08
C GLU A 364 5.10 18.36 -12.29
N VAL A 365 4.29 17.67 -13.09
CA VAL A 365 4.79 16.97 -14.29
C VAL A 365 4.62 17.83 -15.51
N SER A 366 5.67 17.89 -16.33
CA SER A 366 5.61 18.47 -17.67
C SER A 366 6.24 17.52 -18.68
N TYR A 367 5.79 17.61 -19.92
CA TYR A 367 6.24 16.77 -21.01
C TYR A 367 6.91 17.63 -22.07
N GLU A 368 8.13 17.26 -22.48
CA GLU A 368 8.86 17.86 -23.58
C GLU A 368 8.87 16.90 -24.77
N GLY A 369 8.35 17.32 -25.89
CA GLY A 369 8.21 16.48 -27.08
C GLY A 369 7.00 15.55 -27.05
N PRO A 370 6.94 14.59 -27.99
CA PRO A 370 5.85 13.60 -28.02
C PRO A 370 5.93 12.65 -26.83
N VAL A 371 4.79 12.44 -26.19
CA VAL A 371 4.70 11.46 -25.10
C VAL A 371 4.82 10.06 -25.67
N THR A 372 5.72 9.26 -25.10
CA THR A 372 5.90 7.87 -25.51
C THR A 372 4.63 7.04 -25.28
N GLU A 373 4.35 6.09 -26.15
CA GLU A 373 3.28 5.09 -26.00
C GLU A 373 3.72 3.85 -25.17
N ARG A 374 4.88 3.92 -24.53
CA ARG A 374 5.38 2.81 -23.71
C ARG A 374 4.50 2.57 -22.51
N GLN A 375 4.36 1.31 -22.19
CA GLN A 375 3.64 0.83 -21.01
C GLN A 375 4.64 0.38 -19.94
N PHE A 376 4.26 0.58 -18.68
CA PHE A 376 5.04 0.23 -17.51
C PHE A 376 4.34 -0.88 -16.74
N GLY A 377 5.10 -1.90 -16.38
CA GLY A 377 4.64 -3.01 -15.54
C GLY A 377 5.62 -3.28 -14.42
N GLY A 378 5.12 -3.76 -13.30
CA GLY A 378 5.94 -4.13 -12.13
C GLY A 378 5.61 -3.37 -10.87
N GLN A 379 6.39 -3.62 -9.83
CA GLN A 379 6.19 -3.08 -8.49
C GLN A 379 7.44 -2.35 -8.01
N MET A 380 7.25 -1.16 -7.41
CA MET A 380 8.33 -0.34 -6.85
C MET A 380 7.95 0.15 -5.45
N PRO A 381 8.90 0.22 -4.48
CA PRO A 381 8.59 0.73 -3.14
C PRO A 381 8.32 2.24 -3.18
N ARG A 382 7.32 2.71 -2.43
CA ARG A 382 7.01 4.14 -2.27
C ARG A 382 7.92 4.86 -1.27
N GLY A 383 8.66 4.11 -0.44
CA GLY A 383 9.50 4.65 0.61
C GLY A 383 10.88 5.12 0.18
N VAL A 384 11.21 5.07 -1.12
CA VAL A 384 12.48 5.51 -1.68
C VAL A 384 12.37 6.93 -2.27
N ASN A 385 13.50 7.57 -2.54
CA ASN A 385 13.52 8.89 -3.16
C ASN A 385 13.03 8.85 -4.62
N LEU A 386 12.54 9.98 -5.13
CA LEU A 386 12.05 10.08 -6.50
C LEU A 386 13.11 9.68 -7.53
N SER A 387 14.36 10.08 -7.33
CA SER A 387 15.48 9.74 -8.21
C SER A 387 15.67 8.23 -8.38
N GLU A 388 15.45 7.44 -7.33
CA GLU A 388 15.57 5.98 -7.37
C GLU A 388 14.44 5.36 -8.20
N VAL A 389 13.20 5.86 -8.03
CA VAL A 389 12.06 5.43 -8.84
C VAL A 389 12.25 5.79 -10.32
N LEU A 390 12.71 7.02 -10.61
CA LEU A 390 12.95 7.48 -11.98
C LEU A 390 14.05 6.65 -12.65
N HIS A 391 15.10 6.29 -11.92
CA HIS A 391 16.16 5.43 -12.46
C HIS A 391 15.65 4.06 -12.93
N ILE A 392 14.72 3.46 -12.18
CA ILE A 392 14.06 2.21 -12.60
C ILE A 392 13.23 2.43 -13.88
N LEU A 393 12.51 3.54 -13.94
CA LEU A 393 11.66 3.85 -15.11
C LEU A 393 12.49 4.20 -16.36
N GLU A 394 13.71 4.76 -16.20
CA GLU A 394 14.64 5.06 -17.30
C GLU A 394 15.11 3.81 -18.05
N GLU A 395 15.08 2.62 -17.44
CA GLU A 395 15.35 1.35 -18.12
C GLU A 395 14.39 1.11 -19.31
N SER A 396 13.23 1.76 -19.30
CA SER A 396 12.25 1.71 -20.39
C SER A 396 12.50 2.76 -21.50
N ASN A 397 13.68 3.42 -21.54
CA ASN A 397 14.04 4.49 -22.49
C ASN A 397 13.08 5.70 -22.43
N VAL A 398 12.62 6.07 -21.27
CA VAL A 398 11.95 7.32 -20.98
C VAL A 398 12.88 8.12 -20.08
N HIS A 399 13.16 9.36 -20.41
CA HIS A 399 14.13 10.15 -19.67
C HIS A 399 13.44 11.19 -18.77
N PHE A 400 14.08 11.50 -17.66
CA PHE A 400 13.51 12.37 -16.65
C PHE A 400 14.53 13.42 -16.19
N ARG A 401 14.01 14.61 -15.84
CA ARG A 401 14.80 15.69 -15.26
C ARG A 401 14.01 16.34 -14.12
N ILE A 402 14.64 16.47 -12.95
CA ILE A 402 14.05 17.12 -11.78
C ILE A 402 14.54 18.58 -11.72
N GLU A 403 13.62 19.54 -11.80
CA GLU A 403 13.86 20.97 -11.71
C GLU A 403 13.07 21.58 -10.54
N GLY A 404 13.65 21.54 -9.33
CA GLY A 404 12.94 21.96 -8.13
C GLY A 404 11.68 21.12 -7.88
N LYS A 405 10.48 21.69 -7.98
CA LYS A 405 9.20 20.96 -7.87
C LYS A 405 8.73 20.37 -9.21
N LYS A 406 9.41 20.62 -10.31
CA LYS A 406 9.00 20.20 -11.63
C LYS A 406 9.72 18.92 -12.05
N LEU A 407 8.97 17.91 -12.47
CA LEU A 407 9.45 16.69 -13.10
C LEU A 407 9.20 16.80 -14.60
N VAL A 408 10.27 16.88 -15.37
CA VAL A 408 10.21 16.96 -16.82
C VAL A 408 10.40 15.57 -17.41
N VAL A 409 9.47 15.14 -18.25
CA VAL A 409 9.51 13.87 -18.99
C VAL A 409 9.91 14.17 -20.41
N THR A 410 10.95 13.49 -20.89
CA THR A 410 11.44 13.60 -22.28
C THR A 410 11.40 12.24 -22.96
N PRO A 411 11.28 12.20 -24.30
CA PRO A 411 11.27 10.95 -25.06
C PRO A 411 12.51 10.11 -24.86
#